data_7e6407d2158093b3f916153619e7dd8a
#
_entry.id   7e6407d2158093b3f916153619e7dd8a
#
_cell.length_a   1.000
_cell.length_b   1.000
_cell.length_c   1.000
_cell.angle_alpha   90.00
_cell.angle_beta   90.00
_cell.angle_gamma   90.00
#
_symmetry.space_group_name_H-M   'P 1'
#
loop_
_entity.id
_entity.type
_entity.pdbx_description
1 polymer ?
#
loop_
_entity_poly.entity_id
_entity_poly.type
_entity_poly.pdbx_seq_one_letter_code
_entity_poly.pdbx_strand_id
1 'polypeptide(L)'
;MSGSLPAVVRNHVAALRMLLVFTVLLGIAYPLAVTGVAQAAFSDQANGSRITQDGKTVGSSLIGQNFTLPKKNPDDAEEVAQPDPKWFQPRPGGYDPLVTGASNLGPNDEGLVKTIKERRTAVAEFDGVAPEDVPVDAVTASGSGLDPHISPEYAREQAERVAQARGLAPESVRKLVDDHVQGRILGFLGEERVNVVELNQALTALK
;
A
#
# COMPACT_ATOMS: atom_id res chain seq x y z
N MET A 1 13.83 26.15 -62.01
CA MET A 1 14.62 26.61 -60.83
C MET A 1 13.87 26.23 -59.58
N SER A 2 14.25 25.14 -58.96
CA SER A 2 13.67 24.69 -57.65
C SER A 2 14.31 25.52 -56.54
N GLY A 3 13.64 26.59 -56.11
CA GLY A 3 14.10 27.43 -55.02
C GLY A 3 14.24 26.62 -53.72
N SER A 4 15.47 26.39 -53.23
CA SER A 4 15.70 25.78 -51.93
C SER A 4 15.15 26.69 -50.84
N LEU A 5 14.34 26.14 -49.93
CA LEU A 5 13.84 26.85 -48.76
C LEU A 5 14.99 27.47 -47.96
N PRO A 6 14.80 28.68 -47.40
CA PRO A 6 15.79 29.29 -46.51
C PRO A 6 16.24 28.31 -45.39
N ALA A 7 17.51 28.35 -45.01
CA ALA A 7 18.07 27.39 -44.01
C ALA A 7 17.27 27.33 -42.71
N VAL A 8 16.77 28.48 -42.26
CA VAL A 8 15.90 28.55 -41.05
C VAL A 8 14.65 27.73 -41.21
N VAL A 9 13.91 27.88 -42.35
CA VAL A 9 12.66 27.12 -42.61
C VAL A 9 12.96 25.61 -42.71
N ARG A 10 14.05 25.25 -43.38
CA ARG A 10 14.48 23.84 -43.52
C ARG A 10 14.77 23.21 -42.17
N ASN A 11 15.45 23.94 -41.28
CA ASN A 11 15.76 23.46 -39.94
C ASN A 11 14.48 23.30 -39.08
N HIS A 12 13.55 24.24 -39.15
CA HIS A 12 12.26 24.11 -38.45
C HIS A 12 11.41 22.94 -38.98
N VAL A 13 11.40 22.74 -40.28
CA VAL A 13 10.71 21.59 -40.89
C VAL A 13 11.35 20.26 -40.45
N ALA A 14 12.67 20.19 -40.42
CA ALA A 14 13.39 19.03 -39.92
C ALA A 14 13.09 18.78 -38.44
N ALA A 15 13.15 19.81 -37.60
CA ALA A 15 12.78 19.70 -36.18
C ALA A 15 11.34 19.24 -35.99
N LEU A 16 10.39 19.81 -36.73
CA LEU A 16 8.98 19.38 -36.67
C LEU A 16 8.79 17.91 -37.09
N ARG A 17 9.47 17.46 -38.15
CA ARG A 17 9.44 16.06 -38.56
C ARG A 17 9.97 15.14 -37.46
N MET A 18 11.12 15.47 -36.88
CA MET A 18 11.69 14.71 -35.76
C MET A 18 10.76 14.69 -34.56
N LEU A 19 10.20 15.83 -34.19
CA LEU A 19 9.20 15.89 -33.11
C LEU A 19 8.03 14.95 -33.38
N LEU A 20 7.43 14.99 -34.56
CA LEU A 20 6.30 14.14 -34.92
C LEU A 20 6.69 12.65 -34.93
N VAL A 21 7.84 12.30 -35.50
CA VAL A 21 8.35 10.92 -35.52
C VAL A 21 8.56 10.39 -34.11
N PHE A 22 9.24 11.15 -33.23
CA PHE A 22 9.43 10.72 -31.85
C PHE A 22 8.17 10.74 -31.02
N THR A 23 7.23 11.64 -31.28
CA THR A 23 5.90 11.59 -30.64
C THR A 23 5.17 10.31 -30.99
N VAL A 24 5.19 9.88 -32.24
CA VAL A 24 4.58 8.59 -32.64
C VAL A 24 5.32 7.40 -32.06
N LEU A 25 6.64 7.39 -32.15
CA LEU A 25 7.44 6.27 -31.64
C LEU A 25 7.38 6.14 -30.12
N LEU A 26 7.64 7.23 -29.38
CA LEU A 26 7.76 7.20 -27.93
C LEU A 26 6.44 7.47 -27.20
N GLY A 27 5.52 8.21 -27.84
CA GLY A 27 4.21 8.51 -27.25
C GLY A 27 3.11 7.51 -27.58
N ILE A 28 3.23 6.75 -28.66
CA ILE A 28 2.21 5.81 -29.09
C ILE A 28 2.76 4.39 -29.23
N ALA A 29 3.70 4.17 -30.15
CA ALA A 29 4.15 2.82 -30.49
C ALA A 29 4.84 2.12 -29.30
N TYR A 30 5.74 2.80 -28.60
CA TYR A 30 6.44 2.24 -27.44
C TYR A 30 5.49 1.93 -26.26
N PRO A 31 4.63 2.84 -25.79
CA PRO A 31 3.67 2.50 -24.72
C PRO A 31 2.73 1.37 -25.07
N LEU A 32 2.24 1.31 -26.31
CA LEU A 32 1.36 0.22 -26.76
C LEU A 32 2.11 -1.12 -26.80
N ALA A 33 3.36 -1.15 -27.28
CA ALA A 33 4.17 -2.33 -27.30
C ALA A 33 4.45 -2.85 -25.87
N VAL A 34 4.84 -1.96 -24.95
CA VAL A 34 5.06 -2.32 -23.52
C VAL A 34 3.76 -2.82 -22.89
N THR A 35 2.65 -2.17 -23.13
CA THR A 35 1.32 -2.61 -22.64
C THR A 35 0.96 -3.98 -23.17
N GLY A 36 1.18 -4.23 -24.47
CA GLY A 36 0.92 -5.54 -25.08
C GLY A 36 1.76 -6.66 -24.46
N VAL A 37 3.05 -6.44 -24.25
CA VAL A 37 3.92 -7.39 -23.56
C VAL A 37 3.49 -7.60 -22.10
N ALA A 38 3.20 -6.52 -21.38
CA ALA A 38 2.77 -6.58 -19.98
C ALA A 38 1.46 -7.36 -19.83
N GLN A 39 0.49 -7.12 -20.69
CA GLN A 39 -0.80 -7.84 -20.67
C GLN A 39 -0.64 -9.34 -21.03
N ALA A 40 0.30 -9.68 -21.91
CA ALA A 40 0.52 -11.06 -22.30
C ALA A 40 1.30 -11.87 -21.26
N ALA A 41 2.29 -11.25 -20.60
CA ALA A 41 3.22 -11.95 -19.71
C ALA A 41 2.91 -11.71 -18.20
N PHE A 42 2.30 -10.59 -17.84
CA PHE A 42 2.10 -10.12 -16.47
C PHE A 42 0.72 -9.49 -16.29
N SER A 43 -0.35 -10.17 -16.73
CA SER A 43 -1.70 -9.60 -16.77
C SER A 43 -2.19 -9.07 -15.42
N ASP A 44 -1.92 -9.79 -14.31
CA ASP A 44 -2.36 -9.37 -12.99
C ASP A 44 -1.68 -8.06 -12.57
N GLN A 45 -0.36 -7.97 -12.72
CA GLN A 45 0.42 -6.77 -12.40
C GLN A 45 0.05 -5.61 -13.32
N ALA A 46 -0.11 -5.88 -14.62
CA ALA A 46 -0.51 -4.88 -15.60
C ALA A 46 -1.91 -4.32 -15.34
N ASN A 47 -2.77 -5.06 -14.64
CA ASN A 47 -4.10 -4.63 -14.22
C ASN A 47 -4.17 -4.14 -12.75
N GLY A 48 -3.00 -3.95 -12.10
CA GLY A 48 -2.90 -3.35 -10.77
C GLY A 48 -3.05 -4.35 -9.62
N SER A 49 -2.71 -5.63 -9.82
CA SER A 49 -2.69 -6.68 -8.79
C SER A 49 -3.96 -6.66 -7.91
N ARG A 50 -5.11 -6.70 -8.57
CA ARG A 50 -6.42 -6.52 -7.93
C ARG A 50 -6.79 -7.73 -7.08
N ILE A 51 -7.25 -7.47 -5.86
CA ILE A 51 -7.82 -8.47 -4.97
C ILE A 51 -9.34 -8.48 -5.21
N THR A 52 -9.88 -9.66 -5.50
CA THR A 52 -11.31 -9.84 -5.78
C THR A 52 -11.94 -10.78 -4.75
N GLN A 53 -13.14 -10.43 -4.30
CA GLN A 53 -13.98 -11.25 -3.42
C GLN A 53 -15.39 -11.31 -4.02
N ASP A 54 -15.95 -12.52 -4.17
CA ASP A 54 -17.27 -12.75 -4.76
C ASP A 54 -17.48 -12.03 -6.12
N GLY A 55 -16.41 -12.00 -6.94
CA GLY A 55 -16.40 -11.36 -8.25
C GLY A 55 -16.32 -9.83 -8.25
N LYS A 56 -16.17 -9.20 -7.08
CA LYS A 56 -15.97 -7.75 -6.94
C LYS A 56 -14.54 -7.43 -6.54
N THR A 57 -13.95 -6.42 -7.15
CA THR A 57 -12.65 -5.89 -6.72
C THR A 57 -12.83 -5.20 -5.37
N VAL A 58 -12.12 -5.69 -4.36
CA VAL A 58 -12.14 -5.15 -2.98
C VAL A 58 -10.88 -4.36 -2.64
N GLY A 59 -9.84 -4.47 -3.44
CA GLY A 59 -8.59 -3.75 -3.23
C GLY A 59 -7.51 -4.12 -4.24
N SER A 60 -6.30 -3.74 -3.93
CA SER A 60 -5.07 -4.12 -4.64
C SER A 60 -4.03 -4.57 -3.62
N SER A 61 -3.23 -5.58 -3.95
CA SER A 61 -2.12 -6.01 -3.09
C SER A 61 -0.98 -4.97 -3.03
N LEU A 62 -1.05 -3.93 -3.87
CA LEU A 62 -0.04 -2.86 -3.91
C LEU A 62 -0.39 -1.66 -3.04
N ILE A 63 -1.64 -1.52 -2.60
CA ILE A 63 -2.14 -0.34 -1.90
C ILE A 63 -2.85 -0.78 -0.63
N GLY A 64 -2.38 -0.30 0.51
CA GLY A 64 -3.00 -0.54 1.81
C GLY A 64 -4.37 0.12 1.94
N GLN A 65 -5.11 -0.31 2.93
CA GLN A 65 -6.45 0.18 3.25
C GLN A 65 -6.58 0.36 4.76
N ASN A 66 -7.44 1.29 5.18
CA ASN A 66 -7.86 1.39 6.57
C ASN A 66 -8.95 0.35 6.85
N PHE A 67 -8.79 -0.38 7.94
CA PHE A 67 -9.78 -1.34 8.44
C PHE A 67 -10.41 -0.78 9.70
N THR A 68 -11.37 0.13 9.50
CA THR A 68 -12.02 0.89 10.57
C THR A 68 -13.50 0.55 10.68
N LEU A 69 -14.04 0.79 11.86
CA LEU A 69 -15.49 0.79 12.07
C LEU A 69 -16.12 1.92 11.23
N PRO A 70 -17.37 1.74 10.80
CA PRO A 70 -18.11 2.82 10.16
C PRO A 70 -18.18 4.04 11.08
N LYS A 71 -18.02 5.23 10.50
CA LYS A 71 -18.23 6.48 11.24
C LYS A 71 -19.66 6.54 11.79
N LYS A 72 -19.83 7.11 12.97
CA LYS A 72 -21.16 7.36 13.56
C LYS A 72 -21.92 8.40 12.76
N ASN A 73 -21.21 9.42 12.30
CA ASN A 73 -21.73 10.44 11.40
C ASN A 73 -20.88 10.48 10.12
N PRO A 74 -21.32 9.84 9.00
CA PRO A 74 -20.57 9.81 7.75
C PRO A 74 -20.25 11.19 7.17
N ASP A 75 -21.07 12.20 7.49
CA ASP A 75 -20.93 13.57 6.99
C ASP A 75 -19.96 14.42 7.83
N ASP A 76 -19.54 13.91 8.99
CA ASP A 76 -18.56 14.58 9.84
C ASP A 76 -17.12 14.26 9.36
N ALA A 77 -16.49 15.23 8.71
CA ALA A 77 -15.12 15.10 8.23
C ALA A 77 -14.09 15.04 9.38
N GLU A 78 -14.43 15.57 10.56
CA GLU A 78 -13.54 15.63 11.73
C GLU A 78 -13.64 14.36 12.59
N GLU A 79 -14.68 13.53 12.40
CA GLU A 79 -14.78 12.28 13.14
C GLU A 79 -13.64 11.32 12.76
N VAL A 80 -12.80 11.00 13.76
CA VAL A 80 -11.72 10.03 13.59
C VAL A 80 -12.29 8.61 13.58
N ALA A 81 -12.16 7.93 12.46
CA ALA A 81 -12.57 6.53 12.34
C ALA A 81 -11.77 5.66 13.31
N GLN A 82 -12.46 4.81 14.07
CA GLN A 82 -11.84 3.90 15.04
C GLN A 82 -11.41 2.59 14.36
N PRO A 83 -10.27 1.99 14.74
CA PRO A 83 -9.87 0.71 14.19
C PRO A 83 -10.89 -0.38 14.55
N ASP A 84 -11.23 -1.23 13.58
CA ASP A 84 -12.12 -2.37 13.82
C ASP A 84 -11.30 -3.54 14.41
N PRO A 85 -11.64 -4.03 15.63
CA PRO A 85 -10.88 -5.09 16.28
C PRO A 85 -10.92 -6.43 15.54
N LYS A 86 -11.83 -6.61 14.58
CA LYS A 86 -11.99 -7.83 13.79
C LYS A 86 -10.96 -7.96 12.67
N TRP A 87 -10.16 -6.92 12.41
CA TRP A 87 -9.23 -6.88 11.28
C TRP A 87 -7.80 -6.59 11.74
N PHE A 88 -6.84 -7.14 11.04
CA PHE A 88 -5.46 -6.71 11.16
C PHE A 88 -5.34 -5.26 10.71
N GLN A 89 -4.68 -4.44 11.51
CA GLN A 89 -4.47 -3.04 11.23
C GLN A 89 -3.17 -2.82 10.47
N PRO A 90 -3.13 -1.90 9.51
CA PRO A 90 -1.93 -1.53 8.80
C PRO A 90 -1.05 -0.57 9.62
N ARG A 91 0.07 -0.14 9.04
CA ARG A 91 0.85 0.98 9.56
C ARG A 91 0.00 2.25 9.66
N PRO A 92 0.36 3.20 10.56
CA PRO A 92 -0.34 4.49 10.61
C PRO A 92 -0.28 5.21 9.25
N GLY A 93 -1.45 5.63 8.74
CA GLY A 93 -1.55 6.31 7.44
C GLY A 93 -2.99 6.67 7.10
N GLY A 94 -3.15 7.58 6.15
CA GLY A 94 -4.47 7.96 5.64
C GLY A 94 -5.00 7.03 4.56
N TYR A 95 -4.12 6.32 3.86
CA TYR A 95 -4.43 5.45 2.71
C TYR A 95 -5.29 6.12 1.63
N ASP A 96 -5.08 7.43 1.48
CA ASP A 96 -5.68 8.21 0.40
C ASP A 96 -4.74 8.20 -0.82
N PRO A 97 -5.13 7.55 -1.94
CA PRO A 97 -4.30 7.47 -3.13
C PRO A 97 -4.10 8.84 -3.82
N LEU A 98 -4.88 9.85 -3.46
CA LEU A 98 -4.72 11.21 -3.97
C LEU A 98 -3.75 12.05 -3.12
N VAL A 99 -3.41 11.59 -1.92
CA VAL A 99 -2.52 12.29 -0.98
C VAL A 99 -1.42 11.33 -0.52
N THR A 100 -0.41 11.14 -1.38
CA THR A 100 0.73 10.29 -1.07
C THR A 100 1.91 11.12 -0.55
N GLY A 101 2.68 10.59 0.38
CA GLY A 101 3.91 11.21 0.85
C GLY A 101 4.20 10.95 2.32
N ALA A 102 5.44 11.24 2.70
CA ALA A 102 5.92 11.16 4.06
C ALA A 102 5.78 12.51 4.79
N SER A 103 5.79 12.47 6.12
CA SER A 103 5.83 13.69 6.94
C SER A 103 7.13 14.48 6.78
N ASN A 104 8.22 13.82 6.35
CA ASN A 104 9.56 14.38 6.22
C ASN A 104 10.12 14.98 7.54
N LEU A 105 9.61 14.53 8.69
CA LEU A 105 10.07 14.96 10.01
C LEU A 105 11.36 14.21 10.37
N GLY A 106 12.27 14.92 11.02
CA GLY A 106 13.50 14.32 11.53
C GLY A 106 13.27 13.49 12.79
N PRO A 107 14.21 12.58 13.14
CA PRO A 107 14.05 11.67 14.29
C PRO A 107 13.97 12.38 15.63
N ASN A 108 14.45 13.63 15.71
CA ASN A 108 14.45 14.46 16.92
C ASN A 108 13.32 15.52 16.91
N ASP A 109 12.40 15.46 15.93
CA ASP A 109 11.26 16.37 15.91
C ASP A 109 10.32 16.06 17.08
N GLU A 110 10.04 17.06 17.89
CA GLU A 110 9.23 16.91 19.11
C GLU A 110 7.80 16.46 18.83
N GLY A 111 7.22 16.93 17.72
CA GLY A 111 5.89 16.53 17.26
C GLY A 111 5.86 15.06 16.85
N LEU A 112 6.89 14.60 16.11
CA LEU A 112 7.01 13.19 15.73
C LEU A 112 7.18 12.30 16.97
N VAL A 113 8.08 12.67 17.89
CA VAL A 113 8.30 11.91 19.14
C VAL A 113 7.03 11.81 19.97
N LYS A 114 6.27 12.91 20.08
CA LYS A 114 4.98 12.93 20.77
C LYS A 114 3.98 11.99 20.10
N THR A 115 3.82 12.11 18.78
CA THR A 115 2.91 11.26 17.99
C THR A 115 3.24 9.78 18.12
N ILE A 116 4.52 9.40 18.09
CA ILE A 116 4.96 8.00 18.27
C ILE A 116 4.57 7.49 19.68
N LYS A 117 4.75 8.30 20.72
CA LYS A 117 4.36 7.92 22.08
C LYS A 117 2.84 7.73 22.22
N GLU A 118 2.06 8.65 21.67
CA GLU A 118 0.59 8.57 21.67
C GLU A 118 0.10 7.32 20.92
N ARG A 119 0.64 7.05 19.74
CA ARG A 119 0.33 5.85 18.95
C ARG A 119 0.69 4.58 19.70
N ARG A 120 1.86 4.55 20.35
CA ARG A 120 2.30 3.39 21.12
C ARG A 120 1.34 3.05 22.24
N THR A 121 0.88 4.06 22.99
CA THR A 121 -0.13 3.86 24.04
C THR A 121 -1.44 3.35 23.45
N ALA A 122 -1.90 3.95 22.35
CA ALA A 122 -3.17 3.56 21.73
C ALA A 122 -3.12 2.14 21.16
N VAL A 123 -2.02 1.73 20.52
CA VAL A 123 -1.84 0.36 20.00
C VAL A 123 -1.75 -0.63 21.14
N ALA A 124 -0.98 -0.33 22.19
CA ALA A 124 -0.85 -1.20 23.36
C ALA A 124 -2.21 -1.46 24.03
N GLU A 125 -3.03 -0.41 24.21
CA GLU A 125 -4.39 -0.54 24.75
C GLU A 125 -5.31 -1.34 23.81
N PHE A 126 -5.21 -1.11 22.50
CA PHE A 126 -6.05 -1.76 21.50
C PHE A 126 -5.73 -3.24 21.33
N ASP A 127 -4.45 -3.61 21.32
CA ASP A 127 -4.00 -4.99 21.14
C ASP A 127 -3.86 -5.75 22.48
N GLY A 128 -3.92 -5.04 23.62
CA GLY A 128 -3.83 -5.63 24.96
C GLY A 128 -2.41 -6.11 25.33
N VAL A 129 -1.40 -5.39 24.84
CA VAL A 129 0.02 -5.68 25.09
C VAL A 129 0.70 -4.56 25.90
N ALA A 130 1.92 -4.81 26.39
CA ALA A 130 2.68 -3.76 27.06
C ALA A 130 3.23 -2.76 26.03
N PRO A 131 3.33 -1.45 26.35
CA PRO A 131 3.82 -0.44 25.40
C PRO A 131 5.24 -0.71 24.86
N GLU A 132 6.07 -1.39 25.63
CA GLU A 132 7.43 -1.81 25.25
C GLU A 132 7.44 -2.92 24.20
N ASP A 133 6.38 -3.72 24.11
CA ASP A 133 6.25 -4.82 23.16
C ASP A 133 5.70 -4.35 21.79
N VAL A 134 5.17 -3.13 21.72
CA VAL A 134 4.59 -2.59 20.47
C VAL A 134 5.69 -2.39 19.41
N PRO A 135 5.60 -3.05 18.24
CA PRO A 135 6.57 -2.96 17.17
C PRO A 135 6.70 -1.56 16.57
N VAL A 136 7.85 -1.27 16.00
CA VAL A 136 8.17 0.07 15.47
C VAL A 136 7.23 0.47 14.33
N ASP A 137 6.88 -0.46 13.46
CA ASP A 137 6.01 -0.21 12.32
C ASP A 137 4.53 -0.02 12.70
N ALA A 138 4.12 -0.47 13.90
CA ALA A 138 2.81 -0.14 14.46
C ALA A 138 2.63 1.37 14.77
N VAL A 139 3.74 2.09 14.97
CA VAL A 139 3.72 3.51 15.39
C VAL A 139 4.31 4.47 14.36
N THR A 140 4.97 3.95 13.32
CA THR A 140 5.61 4.74 12.25
C THR A 140 4.88 4.63 10.93
N ALA A 141 4.53 5.77 10.34
CA ALA A 141 3.91 5.81 9.02
C ALA A 141 4.87 5.36 7.91
N SER A 142 4.33 4.87 6.81
CA SER A 142 5.12 4.59 5.61
C SER A 142 5.52 5.89 4.88
N GLY A 143 6.58 5.82 4.06
CA GLY A 143 7.01 6.95 3.25
C GLY A 143 6.03 7.34 2.14
N SER A 144 5.16 6.43 1.72
CA SER A 144 4.11 6.71 0.73
C SER A 144 2.75 7.02 1.36
N GLY A 145 2.52 6.61 2.61
CA GLY A 145 1.19 6.60 3.23
C GLY A 145 0.24 5.53 2.67
N LEU A 146 0.73 4.65 1.77
CA LEU A 146 -0.06 3.64 1.05
C LEU A 146 0.48 2.21 1.17
N ASP A 147 1.60 2.00 1.88
CA ASP A 147 2.24 0.69 2.00
C ASP A 147 1.30 -0.34 2.66
N PRO A 148 0.96 -1.45 1.99
CA PRO A 148 0.08 -2.47 2.55
C PRO A 148 0.78 -3.40 3.54
N HIS A 149 2.09 -3.25 3.75
CA HIS A 149 2.88 -4.22 4.52
C HIS A 149 3.13 -3.77 5.96
N ILE A 150 3.15 -4.78 6.84
CA ILE A 150 3.60 -4.69 8.22
C ILE A 150 4.67 -5.76 8.50
N SER A 151 5.39 -5.64 9.61
CA SER A 151 6.31 -6.67 10.06
C SER A 151 5.58 -7.95 10.49
N PRO A 152 6.23 -9.12 10.41
CA PRO A 152 5.67 -10.35 10.98
C PRO A 152 5.43 -10.23 12.50
N GLU A 153 6.24 -9.46 13.21
CA GLU A 153 6.09 -9.17 14.62
C GLU A 153 4.75 -8.45 14.87
N TYR A 154 4.47 -7.39 14.13
CA TYR A 154 3.21 -6.64 14.30
C TYR A 154 1.99 -7.46 13.88
N ALA A 155 2.11 -8.29 12.85
CA ALA A 155 1.02 -9.19 12.47
C ALA A 155 0.72 -10.23 13.55
N ARG A 156 1.76 -10.81 14.20
CA ARG A 156 1.59 -11.80 15.29
C ARG A 156 1.03 -11.17 16.56
N GLU A 157 1.44 -9.94 16.90
CA GLU A 157 0.91 -9.20 18.04
C GLU A 157 -0.60 -9.05 17.97
N GLN A 158 -1.13 -8.68 16.81
CA GLN A 158 -2.56 -8.47 16.59
C GLN A 158 -3.39 -9.77 16.59
N ALA A 159 -2.76 -10.94 16.43
CA ALA A 159 -3.47 -12.20 16.20
C ALA A 159 -4.44 -12.58 17.33
N GLU A 160 -4.07 -12.31 18.60
CA GLU A 160 -4.92 -12.64 19.74
C GLU A 160 -6.19 -11.77 19.77
N ARG A 161 -6.06 -10.47 19.58
CA ARG A 161 -7.19 -9.53 19.49
C ARG A 161 -8.13 -9.92 18.35
N VAL A 162 -7.60 -10.21 17.16
CA VAL A 162 -8.39 -10.58 15.98
C VAL A 162 -9.13 -11.90 16.23
N ALA A 163 -8.46 -12.90 16.81
CA ALA A 163 -9.06 -14.18 17.15
C ALA A 163 -10.24 -13.99 18.12
N GLN A 164 -10.03 -13.26 19.20
CA GLN A 164 -11.04 -12.94 20.19
C GLN A 164 -12.24 -12.20 19.58
N ALA A 165 -11.99 -11.15 18.81
CA ALA A 165 -13.04 -10.33 18.21
C ALA A 165 -13.90 -11.08 17.16
N ARG A 166 -13.33 -12.14 16.56
CA ARG A 166 -14.03 -12.99 15.58
C ARG A 166 -14.56 -14.30 16.15
N GLY A 167 -14.23 -14.64 17.41
CA GLY A 167 -14.58 -15.93 18.00
C GLY A 167 -13.85 -17.12 17.36
N LEU A 168 -12.62 -16.88 16.87
CA LEU A 168 -11.77 -17.89 16.23
C LEU A 168 -10.76 -18.45 17.24
N ALA A 169 -10.25 -19.66 16.95
CA ALA A 169 -9.13 -20.20 17.72
C ALA A 169 -7.85 -19.39 17.47
N PRO A 170 -7.15 -18.88 18.50
CA PRO A 170 -5.94 -18.09 18.35
C PRO A 170 -4.87 -18.77 17.49
N GLU A 171 -4.70 -20.08 17.64
CA GLU A 171 -3.74 -20.85 16.85
C GLU A 171 -4.04 -20.86 15.36
N SER A 172 -5.33 -20.85 14.98
CA SER A 172 -5.73 -20.76 13.57
C SER A 172 -5.38 -19.41 12.97
N VAL A 173 -5.56 -18.34 13.75
CA VAL A 173 -5.22 -16.96 13.31
C VAL A 173 -3.70 -16.77 13.25
N ARG A 174 -2.93 -17.29 14.23
CA ARG A 174 -1.47 -17.26 14.19
C ARG A 174 -0.92 -18.03 13.01
N LYS A 175 -1.47 -19.24 12.75
CA LYS A 175 -1.10 -20.01 11.57
C LYS A 175 -1.37 -19.25 10.27
N LEU A 176 -2.52 -18.56 10.17
CA LEU A 176 -2.85 -17.75 9.02
C LEU A 176 -1.82 -16.63 8.81
N VAL A 177 -1.37 -15.97 9.88
CA VAL A 177 -0.30 -14.96 9.82
C VAL A 177 0.99 -15.59 9.29
N ASP A 178 1.43 -16.72 9.87
CA ASP A 178 2.68 -17.38 9.47
C ASP A 178 2.64 -17.85 8.01
N ASP A 179 1.50 -18.34 7.54
CA ASP A 179 1.30 -18.74 6.14
C ASP A 179 1.35 -17.52 5.16
N HIS A 180 1.16 -16.29 5.67
CA HIS A 180 1.21 -15.05 4.87
C HIS A 180 2.51 -14.25 5.04
N VAL A 181 3.48 -14.75 5.80
CA VAL A 181 4.80 -14.13 5.88
C VAL A 181 5.52 -14.28 4.55
N GLN A 182 5.79 -13.16 3.91
CA GLN A 182 6.60 -13.08 2.69
C GLN A 182 8.07 -12.93 3.08
N GLY A 183 8.90 -13.89 2.66
CA GLY A 183 10.34 -13.89 2.92
C GLY A 183 11.08 -12.82 2.10
N ARG A 184 12.38 -12.71 2.37
CA ARG A 184 13.29 -11.82 1.64
C ARG A 184 13.44 -12.26 0.20
N ILE A 185 13.49 -11.32 -0.74
CA ILE A 185 13.74 -11.60 -2.16
C ILE A 185 15.13 -12.20 -2.30
N LEU A 186 15.24 -13.33 -3.01
CA LEU A 186 16.47 -14.13 -3.13
C LEU A 186 17.10 -14.54 -1.78
N GLY A 187 16.35 -14.49 -0.69
CA GLY A 187 16.80 -14.85 0.67
C GLY A 187 17.59 -13.78 1.42
N PHE A 188 17.98 -12.67 0.78
CA PHE A 188 18.80 -11.63 1.40
C PHE A 188 18.39 -10.20 1.10
N LEU A 189 17.56 -9.93 0.09
CA LEU A 189 17.11 -8.58 -0.27
C LEU A 189 15.81 -8.20 0.43
N GLY A 190 15.81 -7.06 1.11
CA GLY A 190 14.66 -6.55 1.83
C GLY A 190 14.46 -7.22 3.19
N GLU A 191 13.26 -7.09 3.73
CA GLU A 191 12.84 -7.65 5.00
C GLU A 191 11.64 -8.57 4.84
N GLU A 192 11.42 -9.44 5.81
CA GLU A 192 10.19 -10.23 5.89
C GLU A 192 9.01 -9.30 6.17
N ARG A 193 7.87 -9.58 5.56
CA ARG A 193 6.70 -8.73 5.64
C ARG A 193 5.41 -9.51 5.50
N VAL A 194 4.31 -8.91 5.94
CA VAL A 194 2.96 -9.44 5.76
C VAL A 194 2.12 -8.36 5.08
N ASN A 195 1.44 -8.72 3.98
CA ASN A 195 0.48 -7.84 3.32
C ASN A 195 -0.85 -7.88 4.06
N VAL A 196 -1.23 -6.76 4.68
CA VAL A 196 -2.42 -6.68 5.54
C VAL A 196 -3.71 -6.87 4.72
N VAL A 197 -3.74 -6.41 3.46
CA VAL A 197 -4.93 -6.53 2.62
C VAL A 197 -5.17 -7.99 2.24
N GLU A 198 -4.11 -8.71 1.85
CA GLU A 198 -4.17 -10.14 1.54
C GLU A 198 -4.49 -10.98 2.78
N LEU A 199 -3.87 -10.67 3.92
CA LEU A 199 -4.11 -11.33 5.19
C LEU A 199 -5.58 -11.18 5.63
N ASN A 200 -6.12 -9.96 5.58
CA ASN A 200 -7.52 -9.70 5.91
C ASN A 200 -8.49 -10.35 4.93
N GLN A 201 -8.12 -10.43 3.65
CA GLN A 201 -8.88 -11.19 2.66
C GLN A 201 -8.93 -12.69 3.02
N ALA A 202 -7.79 -13.29 3.32
CA ALA A 202 -7.71 -14.69 3.71
C ALA A 202 -8.45 -14.97 5.03
N LEU A 203 -8.41 -14.04 5.98
CA LEU A 203 -9.13 -14.10 7.25
C LEU A 203 -10.66 -14.21 7.06
N THR A 204 -11.23 -13.72 5.96
CA THR A 204 -12.66 -13.86 5.67
C THR A 204 -13.09 -15.31 5.41
N ALA A 205 -12.18 -16.14 4.93
CA ALA A 205 -12.42 -17.55 4.65
C ALA A 205 -12.22 -18.47 5.88
N LEU A 206 -11.57 -17.96 6.94
CA LEU A 206 -11.35 -18.69 8.18
C LEU A 206 -12.67 -18.79 8.97
N LYS A 207 -13.04 -20.02 9.36
CA LYS A 207 -14.29 -20.33 10.08
C LYS A 207 -14.00 -20.86 11.47
#